data_f6c59b57d8d748d632a63c42912d7c94
#
_entry.id   f6c59b57d8d748d632a63c42912d7c94
#
_cell.length_a   1.000
_cell.length_b   1.000
_cell.length_c   1.000
_cell.angle_alpha   90.00
_cell.angle_beta   90.00
_cell.angle_gamma   90.00
#
_symmetry.space_group_name_H-M   'P 1'
#
loop_
_entity.id
_entity.type
_entity.pdbx_description
1 polymer ?
#
loop_
_entity_poly.entity_id
_entity_poly.type
_entity_poly.pdbx_seq_one_letter_code
_entity_poly.pdbx_strand_id
1 'polypeptide(L)'
;MISNGNGEFNGSFVIPEGSEGVKFFIDVADASNTSAQFLVEDYKKKDFYVELEANDIAQTGEEVQIKLNSRYFSGAALSNAEVNWKITLRDTFTSIPEYSDYSFTNKLADDLSDMYMYCYLYCENVSDFESEIVLEGEARTDENGEAIIRFNSTIDPKYVLQLNTFYAEITDINNEVVITSKDIKVINSDIQLGYRFSSYFNTVGEELNIDYVSLDTNSNPVDSNFTVAFYKRNEDWVRTEDSSLGLYYEYIFDDIYLYEEGLRTSNGKASVNFIPSSGGLYVAKVF
;
A
#
# COMPACT_ATOMS: atom_id res chain seq x y z
N MET A 1 -6.27 -17.33 -36.74
CA MET A 1 -6.84 -16.03 -37.17
C MET A 1 -5.78 -15.27 -37.92
N ILE A 2 -6.16 -14.45 -38.88
CA ILE A 2 -5.22 -13.62 -39.69
C ILE A 2 -5.65 -12.17 -39.41
N SER A 3 -4.70 -11.29 -39.16
CA SER A 3 -4.97 -9.86 -38.98
C SER A 3 -5.33 -9.18 -40.28
N ASN A 4 -6.13 -8.12 -40.22
CA ASN A 4 -6.39 -7.23 -41.37
C ASN A 4 -5.19 -6.34 -41.66
N GLY A 5 -5.32 -5.46 -42.66
CA GLY A 5 -4.25 -4.54 -43.06
C GLY A 5 -3.84 -3.51 -42.01
N ASN A 6 -4.61 -3.34 -40.94
CA ASN A 6 -4.32 -2.48 -39.77
C ASN A 6 -3.74 -3.25 -38.58
N GLY A 7 -3.52 -4.56 -38.74
CA GLY A 7 -3.06 -5.41 -37.63
C GLY A 7 -4.16 -5.87 -36.66
N GLU A 8 -5.44 -5.61 -36.97
CA GLU A 8 -6.57 -6.00 -36.14
C GLU A 8 -7.06 -7.40 -36.50
N PHE A 9 -7.47 -8.15 -35.51
CA PHE A 9 -8.16 -9.44 -35.66
C PHE A 9 -9.29 -9.56 -34.62
N ASN A 10 -10.27 -10.34 -34.93
CA ASN A 10 -11.34 -10.72 -34.02
C ASN A 10 -11.64 -12.21 -34.12
N GLY A 11 -12.24 -12.77 -33.08
CA GLY A 11 -12.60 -14.15 -33.06
C GLY A 11 -13.54 -14.46 -31.89
N SER A 12 -14.10 -15.66 -31.92
CA SER A 12 -14.91 -16.20 -30.83
C SER A 12 -14.54 -17.66 -30.60
N PHE A 13 -14.73 -18.11 -29.36
CA PHE A 13 -14.61 -19.50 -28.98
C PHE A 13 -15.73 -19.82 -27.97
N VAL A 14 -16.04 -21.08 -27.85
CA VAL A 14 -17.04 -21.58 -26.90
C VAL A 14 -16.31 -22.02 -25.64
N ILE A 15 -16.74 -21.51 -24.49
CA ILE A 15 -16.27 -21.95 -23.18
C ILE A 15 -16.78 -23.36 -22.94
N PRO A 16 -15.92 -24.35 -22.63
CA PRO A 16 -16.35 -25.70 -22.32
C PRO A 16 -17.27 -25.77 -21.10
N GLU A 17 -18.24 -26.68 -21.10
CA GLU A 17 -19.05 -26.95 -19.91
C GLU A 17 -18.17 -27.46 -18.77
N GLY A 18 -18.45 -27.04 -17.52
CA GLY A 18 -17.67 -27.38 -16.34
C GLY A 18 -16.40 -26.56 -16.17
N SER A 19 -16.37 -25.37 -16.80
CA SER A 19 -15.24 -24.43 -16.67
C SER A 19 -15.39 -23.42 -15.54
N GLU A 20 -16.34 -23.61 -14.62
CA GLU A 20 -16.55 -22.73 -13.47
C GLU A 20 -15.29 -22.71 -12.57
N GLY A 21 -14.86 -21.53 -12.17
CA GLY A 21 -13.63 -21.30 -11.40
C GLY A 21 -12.33 -21.44 -12.21
N VAL A 22 -12.43 -21.60 -13.55
CA VAL A 22 -11.24 -21.72 -14.41
C VAL A 22 -10.84 -20.36 -14.98
N LYS A 23 -9.56 -20.03 -14.83
CA LYS A 23 -8.95 -18.86 -15.46
C LYS A 23 -8.45 -19.22 -16.86
N PHE A 24 -8.94 -18.51 -17.86
CA PHE A 24 -8.54 -18.67 -19.25
C PHE A 24 -7.55 -17.58 -19.64
N PHE A 25 -6.57 -17.96 -20.45
CA PHE A 25 -5.59 -17.07 -21.06
C PHE A 25 -5.76 -17.10 -22.58
N ILE A 26 -5.69 -15.92 -23.18
CA ILE A 26 -5.67 -15.76 -24.63
C ILE A 26 -4.33 -15.16 -24.98
N ASP A 27 -3.49 -15.93 -25.68
CA ASP A 27 -2.18 -15.49 -26.11
C ASP A 27 -2.19 -15.28 -27.63
N VAL A 28 -1.52 -14.23 -28.08
CA VAL A 28 -1.30 -13.97 -29.50
C VAL A 28 0.04 -14.56 -29.88
N ALA A 29 0.03 -15.61 -30.72
CA ALA A 29 1.26 -16.22 -31.23
C ALA A 29 2.06 -15.16 -32.01
N ASP A 30 3.37 -15.19 -31.84
CA ASP A 30 4.34 -14.30 -32.51
C ASP A 30 4.24 -12.81 -32.11
N ALA A 31 3.44 -12.45 -31.09
CA ALA A 31 3.42 -11.12 -30.51
C ALA A 31 3.94 -11.17 -29.08
N SER A 32 5.10 -10.60 -28.82
CA SER A 32 5.66 -10.51 -27.47
C SER A 32 4.76 -9.70 -26.55
N ASN A 33 4.40 -10.27 -25.39
CA ASN A 33 3.62 -9.63 -24.33
C ASN A 33 2.18 -9.19 -24.68
N THR A 34 1.52 -9.90 -25.59
CA THR A 34 0.10 -9.65 -25.89
C THR A 34 -0.74 -10.83 -25.42
N SER A 35 -1.20 -10.74 -24.16
CA SER A 35 -2.11 -11.71 -23.57
C SER A 35 -3.30 -11.03 -22.92
N ALA A 36 -4.43 -11.73 -22.88
CA ALA A 36 -5.61 -11.35 -22.12
C ALA A 36 -6.02 -12.52 -21.23
N GLN A 37 -6.55 -12.22 -20.05
CA GLN A 37 -7.06 -13.25 -19.15
C GLN A 37 -8.49 -12.92 -18.73
N PHE A 38 -9.28 -13.93 -18.50
CA PHE A 38 -10.61 -13.83 -17.91
C PHE A 38 -10.93 -15.06 -17.08
N LEU A 39 -11.78 -14.88 -16.08
CA LEU A 39 -12.26 -15.94 -15.19
C LEU A 39 -13.67 -16.34 -15.63
N VAL A 40 -13.96 -17.62 -15.62
CA VAL A 40 -15.30 -18.15 -15.85
C VAL A 40 -15.87 -18.56 -14.51
N GLU A 41 -16.97 -17.95 -14.12
CA GLU A 41 -17.66 -18.24 -12.86
C GLU A 41 -19.12 -18.56 -13.11
N ASP A 42 -19.70 -19.42 -12.25
CA ASP A 42 -21.13 -19.65 -12.24
C ASP A 42 -21.80 -18.41 -11.59
N TYR A 43 -22.56 -17.66 -12.40
CA TYR A 43 -23.30 -16.50 -11.90
C TYR A 43 -24.50 -17.00 -11.08
N LYS A 44 -24.28 -17.23 -9.78
CA LYS A 44 -25.38 -17.29 -8.81
C LYS A 44 -25.69 -15.88 -8.33
N LYS A 45 -26.91 -15.43 -8.60
CA LYS A 45 -27.40 -14.22 -7.99
C LYS A 45 -27.43 -14.43 -6.48
N LYS A 46 -26.67 -13.62 -5.77
CA LYS A 46 -26.67 -13.65 -4.30
C LYS A 46 -28.06 -13.33 -3.77
N ASP A 47 -28.47 -14.00 -2.69
CA ASP A 47 -29.76 -13.78 -2.07
C ASP A 47 -29.74 -12.63 -1.06
N PHE A 48 -28.54 -12.25 -0.60
CA PHE A 48 -28.35 -11.18 0.36
C PHE A 48 -27.17 -10.26 0.00
N TYR A 49 -27.12 -9.11 0.62
CA TYR A 49 -26.05 -8.12 0.51
C TYR A 49 -25.57 -7.68 1.89
N VAL A 50 -24.40 -7.08 1.93
CA VAL A 50 -23.74 -6.59 3.16
C VAL A 50 -23.25 -5.18 2.94
N GLU A 51 -23.57 -4.30 3.88
CA GLU A 51 -23.09 -2.93 3.93
C GLU A 51 -22.14 -2.75 5.12
N LEU A 52 -21.04 -2.01 4.92
CA LEU A 52 -20.08 -1.68 5.96
C LEU A 52 -20.07 -0.17 6.18
N GLU A 53 -20.25 0.24 7.43
CA GLU A 53 -20.11 1.62 7.87
C GLU A 53 -18.94 1.75 8.83
N ALA A 54 -18.03 2.69 8.54
CA ALA A 54 -16.90 3.06 9.40
C ALA A 54 -16.40 4.44 8.99
N ASN A 55 -15.60 5.07 9.86
CA ASN A 55 -14.83 6.25 9.50
C ASN A 55 -13.82 5.90 8.40
N ASP A 56 -13.64 6.78 7.44
CA ASP A 56 -12.68 6.60 6.35
C ASP A 56 -11.23 6.87 6.79
N ILE A 57 -11.04 7.57 7.92
CA ILE A 57 -9.74 7.94 8.47
C ILE A 57 -9.75 7.63 9.96
N ALA A 58 -8.62 7.11 10.47
CA ALA A 58 -8.34 6.91 11.88
C ALA A 58 -6.89 7.29 12.20
N GLN A 59 -6.63 7.70 13.44
CA GLN A 59 -5.26 7.85 13.93
C GLN A 59 -4.72 6.49 14.42
N THR A 60 -3.43 6.28 14.34
CA THR A 60 -2.81 5.03 14.83
C THR A 60 -3.11 4.85 16.32
N GLY A 61 -3.54 3.64 16.69
CA GLY A 61 -3.97 3.29 18.05
C GLY A 61 -5.40 3.71 18.40
N GLU A 62 -6.10 4.43 17.53
CA GLU A 62 -7.52 4.75 17.72
C GLU A 62 -8.38 3.50 17.56
N GLU A 63 -9.41 3.36 18.43
CA GLU A 63 -10.41 2.30 18.27
C GLU A 63 -11.30 2.60 17.07
N VAL A 64 -11.22 1.75 16.07
CA VAL A 64 -12.09 1.76 14.89
C VAL A 64 -13.28 0.84 15.15
N GLN A 65 -14.48 1.35 14.86
CA GLN A 65 -15.70 0.57 14.89
C GLN A 65 -16.21 0.37 13.47
N ILE A 66 -16.36 -0.88 13.06
CA ILE A 66 -17.05 -1.28 11.84
C ILE A 66 -18.45 -1.72 12.22
N LYS A 67 -19.45 -1.07 11.66
CA LYS A 67 -20.82 -1.53 11.69
C LYS A 67 -21.12 -2.29 10.40
N LEU A 68 -21.43 -3.58 10.53
CA LEU A 68 -21.85 -4.47 9.45
C LEU A 68 -23.37 -4.60 9.49
N ASN A 69 -24.03 -4.43 8.34
CA ASN A 69 -25.47 -4.64 8.18
C ASN A 69 -25.70 -5.60 7.00
N SER A 70 -26.31 -6.74 7.27
CA SER A 70 -26.58 -7.78 6.29
C SER A 70 -28.09 -8.02 6.13
N ARG A 71 -28.56 -8.01 4.87
CA ARG A 71 -29.98 -8.16 4.54
C ARG A 71 -30.17 -8.98 3.29
N TYR A 72 -31.22 -9.79 3.28
CA TYR A 72 -31.73 -10.37 2.05
C TYR A 72 -32.28 -9.29 1.12
N PHE A 73 -32.23 -9.52 -0.19
CA PHE A 73 -32.84 -8.60 -1.17
C PHE A 73 -34.37 -8.47 -1.01
N SER A 74 -34.99 -9.38 -0.28
CA SER A 74 -36.41 -9.26 0.15
C SER A 74 -36.64 -8.20 1.25
N GLY A 75 -35.54 -7.66 1.84
CA GLY A 75 -35.59 -6.70 2.95
C GLY A 75 -35.52 -7.34 4.35
N ALA A 76 -35.59 -8.66 4.46
CA ALA A 76 -35.45 -9.35 5.75
C ALA A 76 -34.00 -9.25 6.26
N ALA A 77 -33.83 -9.14 7.57
CA ALA A 77 -32.53 -9.18 8.22
C ALA A 77 -31.89 -10.57 8.08
N LEU A 78 -30.59 -10.62 7.81
CA LEU A 78 -29.80 -11.85 7.85
C LEU A 78 -29.30 -12.07 9.28
N SER A 79 -30.16 -12.66 10.13
CA SER A 79 -29.86 -12.88 11.55
C SER A 79 -29.04 -14.14 11.78
N ASN A 80 -28.17 -14.07 12.81
CA ASN A 80 -27.30 -15.18 13.27
C ASN A 80 -26.36 -15.72 12.18
N ALA A 81 -26.04 -14.92 11.15
CA ALA A 81 -25.04 -15.28 10.13
C ALA A 81 -23.63 -15.25 10.75
N GLU A 82 -22.81 -16.16 10.29
CA GLU A 82 -21.40 -16.21 10.67
C GLU A 82 -20.62 -15.12 9.90
N VAL A 83 -19.76 -14.41 10.63
CA VAL A 83 -18.93 -13.34 10.08
C VAL A 83 -17.47 -13.64 10.41
N ASN A 84 -16.70 -14.06 9.42
CA ASN A 84 -15.26 -14.20 9.53
C ASN A 84 -14.62 -12.91 9.00
N TRP A 85 -13.78 -12.27 9.79
CA TRP A 85 -13.18 -11.00 9.38
C TRP A 85 -11.68 -11.00 9.59
N LYS A 86 -11.00 -10.19 8.78
CA LYS A 86 -9.57 -9.92 8.90
C LYS A 86 -9.24 -8.49 8.51
N ILE A 87 -8.12 -8.02 9.04
CA ILE A 87 -7.53 -6.73 8.67
C ILE A 87 -6.17 -6.98 8.06
N THR A 88 -5.94 -6.38 6.92
CA THR A 88 -4.64 -6.40 6.27
C THR A 88 -4.07 -4.99 6.18
N LEU A 89 -2.76 -4.85 6.33
CA LEU A 89 -2.05 -3.63 6.00
C LEU A 89 -1.74 -3.64 4.49
N ARG A 90 -2.04 -2.53 3.86
CA ARG A 90 -1.70 -2.30 2.47
C ARG A 90 -1.00 -0.97 2.32
N ASP A 91 0.16 -1.01 1.69
CA ASP A 91 0.91 0.19 1.38
C ASP A 91 0.12 1.05 0.41
N THR A 92 0.07 2.34 0.68
CA THR A 92 -0.47 3.30 -0.25
C THR A 92 0.64 4.20 -0.74
N PHE A 93 0.80 4.25 -2.03
CA PHE A 93 1.50 5.38 -2.61
C PHE A 93 0.57 6.59 -2.51
N THR A 94 0.82 7.45 -1.53
CA THR A 94 0.06 8.69 -1.43
C THR A 94 0.52 9.60 -2.56
N SER A 95 -0.12 9.47 -3.72
CA SER A 95 0.01 10.46 -4.78
C SER A 95 -1.06 11.51 -4.53
N ILE A 96 -0.64 12.70 -4.16
CA ILE A 96 -1.52 13.86 -4.07
C ILE A 96 -1.38 14.58 -5.41
N PRO A 97 -2.42 14.67 -6.26
CA PRO A 97 -2.30 15.15 -7.64
C PRO A 97 -1.61 16.51 -7.76
N GLU A 98 -1.92 17.45 -6.84
CA GLU A 98 -1.35 18.80 -6.81
C GLU A 98 0.14 18.82 -6.39
N TYR A 99 0.63 17.71 -5.80
CA TYR A 99 1.98 17.52 -5.29
C TYR A 99 2.62 16.25 -5.83
N SER A 100 2.30 15.88 -7.06
CA SER A 100 2.75 14.62 -7.68
C SER A 100 4.27 14.50 -7.85
N ASP A 101 4.98 15.60 -7.78
CA ASP A 101 6.45 15.68 -7.81
C ASP A 101 7.11 15.63 -6.43
N TYR A 102 6.30 15.55 -5.34
CA TYR A 102 6.77 15.34 -3.98
C TYR A 102 6.58 13.88 -3.56
N SER A 103 7.52 13.37 -2.77
CA SER A 103 7.42 12.07 -2.12
C SER A 103 6.90 12.26 -0.68
N PHE A 104 5.87 11.50 -0.31
CA PHE A 104 5.31 11.44 1.05
C PHE A 104 5.64 10.12 1.75
N THR A 105 6.56 9.34 1.19
CA THR A 105 6.94 8.05 1.74
C THR A 105 8.21 8.19 2.59
N ASN A 106 8.20 7.55 3.76
CA ASN A 106 9.38 7.40 4.58
C ASN A 106 10.17 6.17 4.09
N LYS A 107 10.78 6.29 2.91
CA LYS A 107 11.65 5.23 2.41
C LYS A 107 13.04 5.40 3.03
N LEU A 108 13.34 4.53 3.99
CA LEU A 108 14.71 4.28 4.38
C LEU A 108 15.45 3.61 3.20
N ALA A 109 16.73 3.89 3.06
CA ALA A 109 17.52 3.32 1.96
C ALA A 109 17.61 1.77 2.00
N ASP A 110 17.25 1.16 3.11
CA ASP A 110 17.15 -0.30 3.28
C ASP A 110 16.10 -0.90 2.34
N ASP A 111 14.96 -0.23 2.17
CA ASP A 111 13.91 -0.66 1.22
C ASP A 111 14.39 -0.60 -0.25
N LEU A 112 15.40 0.23 -0.53
CA LEU A 112 15.98 0.32 -1.87
C LEU A 112 16.97 -0.80 -2.17
N SER A 113 17.74 -1.25 -1.18
CA SER A 113 18.69 -2.36 -1.37
C SER A 113 17.97 -3.69 -1.60
N ASP A 114 16.91 -3.95 -0.84
CA ASP A 114 16.08 -5.15 -1.01
C ASP A 114 15.34 -5.13 -2.35
N MET A 115 14.82 -3.98 -2.76
CA MET A 115 14.11 -3.82 -4.02
C MET A 115 15.08 -3.95 -5.23
N TYR A 116 16.29 -3.39 -5.18
CA TYR A 116 17.26 -3.51 -6.28
C TYR A 116 17.84 -4.92 -6.38
N MET A 117 18.14 -5.57 -5.28
CA MET A 117 18.66 -6.93 -5.26
C MET A 117 17.57 -7.93 -5.71
N TYR A 118 16.34 -7.78 -5.21
CA TYR A 118 15.21 -8.64 -5.57
C TYR A 118 14.80 -8.44 -7.03
N CYS A 119 14.72 -7.20 -7.51
CA CYS A 119 14.42 -6.88 -8.90
C CYS A 119 15.48 -7.38 -9.88
N TYR A 120 16.76 -7.35 -9.56
CA TYR A 120 17.81 -7.80 -10.47
C TYR A 120 17.87 -9.33 -10.63
N LEU A 121 17.45 -10.10 -9.61
CA LEU A 121 17.54 -11.56 -9.62
C LEU A 121 16.20 -12.28 -9.85
N TYR A 122 15.07 -11.66 -9.54
CA TYR A 122 13.78 -12.36 -9.45
C TYR A 122 12.56 -11.60 -9.97
N CYS A 123 12.71 -10.52 -10.74
CA CYS A 123 11.56 -9.79 -11.30
C CYS A 123 10.86 -10.53 -12.44
N GLU A 124 10.46 -11.78 -12.18
CA GLU A 124 9.31 -12.38 -12.84
C GLU A 124 8.11 -12.23 -11.88
N ASN A 125 7.25 -11.22 -12.17
CA ASN A 125 5.95 -10.97 -11.50
C ASN A 125 5.98 -10.44 -10.06
N VAL A 126 6.42 -9.20 -9.83
CA VAL A 126 6.03 -8.44 -8.63
C VAL A 126 4.62 -7.89 -8.82
N SER A 127 3.60 -8.76 -8.80
CA SER A 127 2.19 -8.36 -8.81
C SER A 127 1.47 -8.63 -7.48
N ASP A 128 2.13 -9.29 -6.53
CA ASP A 128 1.56 -9.56 -5.22
C ASP A 128 2.38 -8.83 -4.14
N PHE A 129 1.99 -7.57 -3.85
CA PHE A 129 2.26 -7.02 -2.52
C PHE A 129 1.46 -7.90 -1.56
N GLU A 130 2.11 -8.84 -0.90
CA GLU A 130 1.49 -9.65 0.15
C GLU A 130 1.01 -8.68 1.24
N SER A 131 -0.31 -8.49 1.29
CA SER A 131 -0.92 -7.72 2.35
C SER A 131 -0.81 -8.54 3.63
N GLU A 132 -0.03 -8.06 4.58
CA GLU A 132 0.13 -8.71 5.88
C GLU A 132 -1.20 -8.71 6.64
N ILE A 133 -1.66 -9.90 7.06
CA ILE A 133 -2.81 -10.02 7.97
C ILE A 133 -2.32 -9.70 9.38
N VAL A 134 -2.82 -8.61 9.95
CA VAL A 134 -2.41 -8.15 11.28
C VAL A 134 -3.42 -8.50 12.37
N LEU A 135 -4.69 -8.65 12.01
CA LEU A 135 -5.77 -9.05 12.91
C LEU A 135 -6.79 -9.90 12.17
N GLU A 136 -7.39 -10.83 12.88
CA GLU A 136 -8.52 -11.64 12.40
C GLU A 136 -9.44 -12.02 13.56
N GLY A 137 -10.68 -12.37 13.25
CA GLY A 137 -11.65 -12.79 14.26
C GLY A 137 -12.97 -13.24 13.66
N GLU A 138 -13.85 -13.64 14.56
CA GLU A 138 -15.18 -14.12 14.26
C GLU A 138 -16.22 -13.27 14.97
N ALA A 139 -17.39 -13.10 14.34
CA ALA A 139 -18.57 -12.47 14.91
C ALA A 139 -19.82 -13.14 14.39
N ARG A 140 -20.99 -12.74 14.91
CA ARG A 140 -22.29 -13.15 14.39
C ARG A 140 -23.21 -11.94 14.30
N THR A 141 -24.07 -11.93 13.30
CA THR A 141 -25.10 -10.91 13.17
C THR A 141 -26.21 -11.13 14.23
N ASP A 142 -26.74 -10.04 14.75
CA ASP A 142 -27.85 -10.03 15.67
C ASP A 142 -29.21 -10.30 14.99
N GLU A 143 -30.31 -10.13 15.71
CA GLU A 143 -31.69 -10.31 15.19
C GLU A 143 -32.04 -9.30 14.08
N ASN A 144 -31.33 -8.17 14.01
CA ASN A 144 -31.52 -7.13 13.00
C ASN A 144 -30.58 -7.30 11.80
N GLY A 145 -29.72 -8.34 11.79
CA GLY A 145 -28.71 -8.57 10.77
C GLY A 145 -27.48 -7.68 10.95
N GLU A 146 -27.26 -7.13 12.15
CA GLU A 146 -26.16 -6.22 12.44
C GLU A 146 -25.07 -6.93 13.23
N ALA A 147 -23.80 -6.55 12.96
CA ALA A 147 -22.66 -6.90 13.80
C ALA A 147 -21.76 -5.67 13.99
N ILE A 148 -21.17 -5.52 15.17
CA ILE A 148 -20.23 -4.45 15.48
C ILE A 148 -18.88 -5.08 15.79
N ILE A 149 -17.89 -4.78 14.96
CA ILE A 149 -16.51 -5.22 15.13
C ILE A 149 -15.67 -4.00 15.55
N ARG A 150 -14.82 -4.19 16.58
CA ARG A 150 -13.92 -3.15 17.08
C ARG A 150 -12.50 -3.66 17.09
N PHE A 151 -11.59 -2.79 16.68
CA PHE A 151 -10.15 -3.05 16.71
C PHE A 151 -9.39 -1.74 16.85
N ASN A 152 -8.15 -1.81 17.32
CA ASN A 152 -7.28 -0.65 17.31
C ASN A 152 -6.57 -0.57 15.96
N SER A 153 -6.66 0.59 15.31
CA SER A 153 -5.95 0.85 14.07
C SER A 153 -4.43 0.74 14.28
N THR A 154 -3.74 0.22 13.30
CA THR A 154 -2.28 0.07 13.34
C THR A 154 -1.64 0.53 12.04
N ILE A 155 -0.40 0.93 12.13
CA ILE A 155 0.44 1.33 10.99
C ILE A 155 1.84 0.78 11.23
N ASP A 156 2.51 0.31 10.19
CA ASP A 156 3.93 0.02 10.27
C ASP A 156 4.68 1.35 10.51
N PRO A 157 5.54 1.44 11.53
CA PRO A 157 6.22 2.69 11.91
C PRO A 157 7.03 3.36 10.80
N LYS A 158 7.40 2.63 9.76
CA LYS A 158 8.09 3.18 8.58
C LYS A 158 7.18 4.01 7.68
N TYR A 159 5.85 3.95 7.84
CA TYR A 159 4.89 4.71 7.06
C TYR A 159 4.28 5.86 7.86
N VAL A 160 4.00 6.96 7.19
CA VAL A 160 3.22 8.07 7.74
C VAL A 160 1.72 7.83 7.56
N LEU A 161 1.38 7.07 6.51
CA LEU A 161 0.02 6.74 6.13
C LEU A 161 0.00 5.34 5.51
N GLN A 162 -0.95 4.52 5.97
CA GLN A 162 -1.14 3.18 5.45
C GLN A 162 -2.65 2.84 5.44
N LEU A 163 -3.09 1.96 4.55
CA LEU A 163 -4.47 1.46 4.56
C LEU A 163 -4.59 0.23 5.46
N ASN A 164 -5.52 0.29 6.40
CA ASN A 164 -6.06 -0.90 7.05
C ASN A 164 -7.29 -1.34 6.24
N THR A 165 -7.16 -2.42 5.48
CA THR A 165 -8.28 -2.97 4.73
C THR A 165 -8.99 -4.02 5.58
N PHE A 166 -10.20 -3.71 6.01
CA PHE A 166 -11.09 -4.65 6.68
C PHE A 166 -11.77 -5.51 5.62
N TYR A 167 -11.67 -6.84 5.75
CA TYR A 167 -12.40 -7.82 4.95
C TYR A 167 -13.36 -8.58 5.85
N ALA A 168 -14.56 -8.81 5.37
CA ALA A 168 -15.53 -9.68 6.03
C ALA A 168 -16.10 -10.69 5.03
N GLU A 169 -16.14 -11.93 5.45
CA GLU A 169 -16.81 -13.04 4.82
C GLU A 169 -18.03 -13.41 5.66
N ILE A 170 -19.22 -13.27 5.08
CA ILE A 170 -20.48 -13.53 5.75
C ILE A 170 -21.13 -14.76 5.14
N THR A 171 -21.45 -15.74 5.98
CA THR A 171 -22.04 -17.00 5.58
C THR A 171 -23.44 -17.12 6.15
N ASP A 172 -24.43 -17.37 5.27
CA ASP A 172 -25.81 -17.61 5.67
C ASP A 172 -26.06 -19.09 6.09
N ILE A 173 -27.29 -19.38 6.50
CA ILE A 173 -27.70 -20.75 6.90
C ILE A 173 -27.69 -21.76 5.75
N ASN A 174 -27.64 -21.32 4.49
CA ASN A 174 -27.60 -22.14 3.30
C ASN A 174 -26.15 -22.33 2.78
N ASN A 175 -25.16 -21.87 3.54
CA ASN A 175 -23.74 -21.79 3.16
C ASN A 175 -23.50 -20.89 1.93
N GLU A 176 -24.37 -19.92 1.70
CA GLU A 176 -24.08 -18.86 0.74
C GLU A 176 -23.13 -17.85 1.37
N VAL A 177 -22.08 -17.47 0.63
CA VAL A 177 -21.02 -16.58 1.12
C VAL A 177 -21.03 -15.27 0.35
N VAL A 178 -20.99 -14.15 1.07
CA VAL A 178 -20.74 -12.81 0.54
C VAL A 178 -19.49 -12.26 1.18
N ILE A 179 -18.55 -11.77 0.35
CA ILE A 179 -17.32 -11.11 0.79
C ILE A 179 -17.46 -9.63 0.52
N THR A 180 -17.07 -8.81 1.49
CA THR A 180 -17.06 -7.35 1.37
C THR A 180 -15.79 -6.80 2.04
N SER A 181 -15.42 -5.57 1.68
CA SER A 181 -14.26 -4.91 2.27
C SER A 181 -14.48 -3.42 2.43
N LYS A 182 -13.74 -2.83 3.39
CA LYS A 182 -13.70 -1.39 3.66
C LYS A 182 -12.28 -0.97 3.93
N ASP A 183 -11.81 0.03 3.19
CA ASP A 183 -10.53 0.66 3.42
C ASP A 183 -10.66 1.78 4.46
N ILE A 184 -9.74 1.80 5.42
CA ILE A 184 -9.60 2.82 6.45
C ILE A 184 -8.18 3.37 6.35
N LYS A 185 -8.07 4.65 6.06
CA LYS A 185 -6.79 5.34 6.01
C LYS A 185 -6.30 5.58 7.43
N VAL A 186 -5.21 4.92 7.83
CA VAL A 186 -4.58 5.13 9.13
C VAL A 186 -3.39 6.07 8.97
N ILE A 187 -3.35 7.07 9.84
CA ILE A 187 -2.32 8.10 9.87
C ILE A 187 -1.66 8.13 11.26
N ASN A 188 -0.38 8.44 11.32
CA ASN A 188 0.35 8.62 12.58
C ASN A 188 0.60 10.09 12.93
N SER A 189 0.17 11.01 12.08
CA SER A 189 0.31 12.45 12.28
C SER A 189 -0.80 13.23 11.55
N ASP A 190 -1.26 14.32 12.14
CA ASP A 190 -2.19 15.26 11.48
C ASP A 190 -1.52 16.04 10.35
N ILE A 191 -0.20 15.98 10.27
CA ILE A 191 0.61 16.68 9.27
C ILE A 191 1.34 15.63 8.42
N GLN A 192 1.14 15.72 7.10
CA GLN A 192 1.88 14.97 6.11
C GLN A 192 3.00 15.85 5.55
N LEU A 193 4.24 15.40 5.65
CA LEU A 193 5.38 16.12 5.10
C LEU A 193 5.85 15.43 3.81
N GLY A 194 5.78 16.17 2.71
CA GLY A 194 6.34 15.73 1.42
C GLY A 194 7.68 16.38 1.16
N TYR A 195 8.55 15.70 0.45
CA TYR A 195 9.86 16.22 0.04
C TYR A 195 10.12 16.01 -1.44
N ARG A 196 10.97 16.89 -1.99
CA ARG A 196 11.43 16.81 -3.38
C ARG A 196 12.87 17.25 -3.46
N PHE A 197 13.73 16.45 -4.08
CA PHE A 197 15.10 16.83 -4.40
C PHE A 197 15.18 17.56 -5.74
N SER A 198 16.00 18.59 -5.83
CA SER A 198 16.30 19.22 -7.13
C SER A 198 17.08 18.29 -8.07
N SER A 199 17.82 17.32 -7.52
CA SER A 199 18.52 16.25 -8.24
C SER A 199 18.78 15.07 -7.32
N TYR A 200 18.72 13.83 -7.84
CA TYR A 200 19.14 12.63 -7.12
C TYR A 200 20.66 12.42 -7.11
N PHE A 201 21.35 12.97 -8.10
CA PHE A 201 22.81 12.90 -8.22
C PHE A 201 23.34 14.32 -8.22
N ASN A 202 24.32 14.57 -7.36
CA ASN A 202 24.93 15.89 -7.25
C ASN A 202 26.46 15.79 -7.23
N THR A 203 27.12 16.87 -7.64
CA THR A 203 28.58 16.97 -7.63
C THR A 203 29.05 17.43 -6.23
N VAL A 204 30.18 16.89 -5.78
CA VAL A 204 30.81 17.36 -4.54
C VAL A 204 31.08 18.85 -4.61
N GLY A 205 30.64 19.57 -3.58
CA GLY A 205 30.78 21.02 -3.48
C GLY A 205 29.69 21.84 -4.19
N GLU A 206 28.78 21.21 -4.91
CA GLU A 206 27.61 21.86 -5.48
C GLU A 206 26.41 21.78 -4.54
N GLU A 207 25.55 22.80 -4.61
CA GLU A 207 24.37 22.92 -3.76
C GLU A 207 23.23 22.01 -4.26
N LEU A 208 22.71 21.18 -3.39
CA LEU A 208 21.47 20.41 -3.57
C LEU A 208 20.34 21.09 -2.83
N ASN A 209 19.31 21.52 -3.53
CA ASN A 209 18.11 22.04 -2.90
C ASN A 209 17.12 20.91 -2.60
N ILE A 210 16.54 20.93 -1.40
CA ILE A 210 15.48 20.03 -0.95
C ILE A 210 14.27 20.88 -0.60
N ASP A 211 13.19 20.71 -1.36
CA ASP A 211 11.93 21.36 -1.11
C ASP A 211 11.05 20.47 -0.23
N TYR A 212 10.35 21.09 0.72
CA TYR A 212 9.37 20.44 1.58
C TYR A 212 7.99 21.06 1.39
N VAL A 213 6.97 20.22 1.51
CA VAL A 213 5.58 20.65 1.58
C VAL A 213 4.92 20.00 2.80
N SER A 214 4.19 20.80 3.57
CA SER A 214 3.46 20.37 4.76
C SER A 214 1.97 20.50 4.51
N LEU A 215 1.23 19.41 4.62
CA LEU A 215 -0.19 19.28 4.31
C LEU A 215 -0.96 18.71 5.51
N ASP A 216 -2.21 19.14 5.67
CA ASP A 216 -3.15 18.49 6.59
C ASP A 216 -3.68 17.16 6.00
N THR A 217 -4.53 16.47 6.74
CA THR A 217 -5.16 15.20 6.34
C THR A 217 -6.08 15.30 5.11
N ASN A 218 -6.50 16.53 4.76
CA ASN A 218 -7.30 16.84 3.58
C ASN A 218 -6.46 17.34 2.40
N SER A 219 -5.12 17.25 2.51
CA SER A 219 -4.15 17.73 1.53
C SER A 219 -4.11 19.25 1.34
N ASN A 220 -4.60 20.01 2.31
CA ASN A 220 -4.43 21.47 2.29
C ASN A 220 -3.08 21.87 2.88
N PRO A 221 -2.40 22.89 2.32
CA PRO A 221 -1.17 23.44 2.90
C PRO A 221 -1.38 23.94 4.33
N VAL A 222 -0.50 23.52 5.23
CA VAL A 222 -0.51 23.95 6.64
C VAL A 222 0.90 24.31 7.08
N ASP A 223 1.03 25.39 7.88
CA ASP A 223 2.33 25.79 8.41
C ASP A 223 2.73 24.88 9.58
N SER A 224 3.94 24.35 9.52
CA SER A 224 4.52 23.46 10.53
C SER A 224 5.98 23.84 10.82
N ASN A 225 6.48 23.34 11.95
CA ASN A 225 7.90 23.40 12.29
C ASN A 225 8.44 21.98 12.34
N PHE A 226 9.63 21.79 11.80
CA PHE A 226 10.33 20.50 11.81
C PHE A 226 11.84 20.72 11.74
N THR A 227 12.59 19.68 12.04
CA THR A 227 14.04 19.69 11.96
C THR A 227 14.50 18.70 10.90
N VAL A 228 15.44 19.12 10.06
CA VAL A 228 16.10 18.24 9.08
C VAL A 228 17.52 17.97 9.55
N ALA A 229 17.84 16.73 9.84
CA ALA A 229 19.19 16.32 10.21
C ALA A 229 19.85 15.58 9.06
N PHE A 230 21.07 15.98 8.73
CA PHE A 230 21.87 15.42 7.64
C PHE A 230 22.90 14.45 8.17
N TYR A 231 23.03 13.32 7.47
CA TYR A 231 23.97 12.27 7.78
C TYR A 231 24.74 11.88 6.53
N LYS A 232 25.98 11.45 6.71
CA LYS A 232 26.71 10.70 5.69
C LYS A 232 26.57 9.22 6.01
N ARG A 233 26.07 8.43 5.04
CA ARG A 233 25.91 6.99 5.19
C ARG A 233 27.14 6.26 4.69
N ASN A 234 27.74 5.47 5.56
CA ASN A 234 28.71 4.47 5.18
C ASN A 234 27.98 3.14 5.02
N GLU A 235 28.22 2.47 3.92
CA GLU A 235 27.60 1.20 3.55
C GLU A 235 28.67 0.11 3.46
N ASP A 236 28.32 -1.09 3.89
CA ASP A 236 29.17 -2.27 3.75
C ASP A 236 28.30 -3.53 3.58
N TRP A 237 28.88 -4.53 2.93
CA TRP A 237 28.28 -5.85 2.77
C TRP A 237 29.05 -6.84 3.62
N VAL A 238 28.45 -7.31 4.70
CA VAL A 238 29.04 -8.27 5.62
C VAL A 238 28.56 -9.67 5.29
N ARG A 239 29.50 -10.60 5.16
CA ARG A 239 29.17 -12.00 5.00
C ARG A 239 28.68 -12.57 6.32
N THR A 240 27.43 -13.01 6.34
CA THR A 240 26.76 -13.57 7.52
C THR A 240 26.40 -15.03 7.26
N GLU A 241 26.42 -15.85 8.31
CA GLU A 241 26.01 -17.24 8.27
C GLU A 241 24.75 -17.41 9.15
N ASP A 242 23.68 -17.86 8.53
CA ASP A 242 22.44 -18.22 9.23
C ASP A 242 22.21 -19.73 9.14
N SER A 243 21.70 -20.32 10.22
CA SER A 243 21.49 -21.77 10.33
C SER A 243 20.42 -22.30 9.36
N SER A 244 19.53 -21.45 8.87
CA SER A 244 18.43 -21.81 7.97
C SER A 244 18.68 -21.40 6.51
N LEU A 245 19.38 -20.28 6.29
CA LEU A 245 19.62 -19.70 4.97
C LEU A 245 21.01 -19.98 4.41
N GLY A 246 21.94 -20.50 5.26
CA GLY A 246 23.33 -20.70 4.89
C GLY A 246 24.14 -19.40 4.88
N LEU A 247 25.11 -19.31 3.96
CA LEU A 247 25.94 -18.11 3.81
C LEU A 247 25.26 -17.09 2.90
N TYR A 248 25.05 -15.89 3.41
CA TYR A 248 24.51 -14.75 2.64
C TYR A 248 25.29 -13.47 2.96
N TYR A 249 25.07 -12.42 2.17
CA TYR A 249 25.61 -11.11 2.42
C TYR A 249 24.51 -10.22 3.02
N GLU A 250 24.79 -9.68 4.19
CA GLU A 250 23.93 -8.71 4.85
C GLU A 250 24.44 -7.30 4.55
N TYR A 251 23.52 -6.43 4.13
CA TYR A 251 23.79 -5.01 3.95
C TYR A 251 23.71 -4.32 5.30
N ILE A 252 24.83 -3.69 5.70
CA ILE A 252 24.88 -2.89 6.91
C ILE A 252 25.26 -1.46 6.58
N PHE A 253 24.75 -0.53 7.35
CA PHE A 253 25.08 0.88 7.19
C PHE A 253 25.28 1.57 8.54
N ASP A 254 26.05 2.66 8.52
CA ASP A 254 26.28 3.54 9.66
C ASP A 254 26.08 4.99 9.23
N ASP A 255 25.14 5.68 9.88
CA ASP A 255 24.78 7.05 9.59
C ASP A 255 25.58 8.00 10.48
N ILE A 256 26.62 8.62 9.93
CA ILE A 256 27.44 9.60 10.60
C ILE A 256 26.72 10.95 10.56
N TYR A 257 26.31 11.43 11.73
CA TYR A 257 25.69 12.75 11.88
C TYR A 257 26.62 13.87 11.41
N LEU A 258 26.06 14.83 10.67
CA LEU A 258 26.79 16.01 10.17
C LEU A 258 26.28 17.28 10.89
N TYR A 259 25.06 17.65 10.69
CA TYR A 259 24.39 18.78 11.31
C TYR A 259 22.87 18.69 11.14
N GLU A 260 22.14 19.58 11.78
CA GLU A 260 20.71 19.73 11.63
C GLU A 260 20.31 21.19 11.43
N GLU A 261 19.15 21.40 10.81
CA GLU A 261 18.56 22.72 10.58
C GLU A 261 17.07 22.69 10.91
N GLY A 262 16.64 23.64 11.75
CA GLY A 262 15.23 23.85 12.06
C GLY A 262 14.56 24.63 10.94
N LEU A 263 13.47 24.13 10.40
CA LEU A 263 12.71 24.74 9.34
C LEU A 263 11.29 25.09 9.81
N ARG A 264 10.73 26.14 9.23
CA ARG A 264 9.33 26.49 9.34
C ARG A 264 8.74 26.66 7.96
N THR A 265 7.62 26.01 7.70
CA THR A 265 6.89 26.24 6.45
C THR A 265 6.15 27.57 6.47
N SER A 266 6.01 28.18 5.31
CA SER A 266 5.17 29.34 5.05
C SER A 266 4.25 29.01 3.89
N ASN A 267 2.94 29.08 4.10
CA ASN A 267 1.93 28.55 3.20
C ASN A 267 2.21 27.07 2.84
N GLY A 268 2.59 26.29 3.86
CA GLY A 268 2.90 24.88 3.72
C GLY A 268 4.22 24.55 3.01
N LYS A 269 5.11 25.51 2.71
CA LYS A 269 6.35 25.26 1.95
C LYS A 269 7.59 25.73 2.70
N ALA A 270 8.65 24.94 2.61
CA ALA A 270 9.99 25.29 3.07
C ALA A 270 11.02 24.68 2.12
N SER A 271 12.26 25.15 2.21
CA SER A 271 13.38 24.54 1.49
C SER A 271 14.67 24.65 2.32
N VAL A 272 15.58 23.72 2.08
CA VAL A 272 16.92 23.71 2.66
C VAL A 272 17.94 23.34 1.60
N ASN A 273 19.12 23.87 1.72
CA ASN A 273 20.24 23.58 0.84
C ASN A 273 21.27 22.71 1.55
N PHE A 274 21.72 21.69 0.85
CA PHE A 274 22.77 20.77 1.32
C PHE A 274 23.95 20.79 0.35
N ILE A 275 25.17 20.89 0.87
CA ILE A 275 26.38 20.85 0.05
C ILE A 275 27.22 19.64 0.48
N PRO A 276 27.32 18.58 -0.35
CA PRO A 276 28.12 17.40 -0.05
C PRO A 276 29.62 17.76 -0.05
N SER A 277 30.31 17.46 1.04
CA SER A 277 31.75 17.75 1.20
C SER A 277 32.66 16.68 0.58
N SER A 278 32.11 15.52 0.26
CA SER A 278 32.83 14.36 -0.30
C SER A 278 31.89 13.45 -1.08
N GLY A 279 32.41 12.53 -1.88
CA GLY A 279 31.60 11.50 -2.51
C GLY A 279 30.99 10.54 -1.49
N GLY A 280 29.86 9.92 -1.83
CA GLY A 280 29.15 8.94 -1.01
C GLY A 280 27.65 9.19 -0.96
N LEU A 281 26.96 8.38 -0.16
CA LEU A 281 25.52 8.50 0.10
C LEU A 281 25.28 9.43 1.29
N TYR A 282 24.27 10.26 1.18
CA TYR A 282 23.82 11.14 2.25
C TYR A 282 22.35 10.91 2.53
N VAL A 283 21.95 11.02 3.79
CA VAL A 283 20.59 10.81 4.28
C VAL A 283 20.13 12.07 5.00
N ALA A 284 18.94 12.55 4.66
CA ALA A 284 18.23 13.60 5.37
C ALA A 284 17.09 12.96 6.17
N LYS A 285 17.14 13.07 7.51
CA LYS A 285 16.08 12.61 8.41
C LYS A 285 15.30 13.80 8.92
N VAL A 286 13.98 13.69 8.95
CA VAL A 286 13.06 14.75 9.38
C VAL A 286 12.38 14.35 10.68
N PHE A 287 12.31 15.30 11.64
CA PHE A 287 11.74 15.11 12.98
C PHE A 287 10.74 16.21 13.32
#